data_33d9a3fb1fc9e03c9ae44c538dc95b6f
#
_entry.id   33d9a3fb1fc9e03c9ae44c538dc95b6f
#
_cell.length_a   1.000
_cell.length_b   1.000
_cell.length_c   1.000
_cell.angle_alpha   90.00
_cell.angle_beta   90.00
_cell.angle_gamma   90.00
#
_symmetry.space_group_name_H-M   'P 1'
#
loop_
_entity.id
_entity.type
_entity.pdbx_description
1 polymer ?
#
loop_
_entity_poly.entity_id
_entity_poly.type
_entity_poly.pdbx_seq_one_letter_code
_entity_poly.pdbx_strand_id
1 'polypeptide(L)'
;MTSLSVAAALLGDAMLYVVMPSRPELWHLTIIQVGILLSINRLVRLFTNPLSSVFVEKFGIYTPFRVSLLSSLGVLVAYAFSKNFIVLVFARLLWGTCWSTLRLVSQWVASENSTAENLGFNLSSNVSIIRVGSIGGAVFGGVLSDYLGYEAAFIIFGVFTLIGFAAWIRQSTYQNRKQAVVTGRKISGFIHVLRDSRVLILSIASMFGGLVFSGLIGATIGHFLRHRYGLEFDLISITFGVATITGFALGLKSLAEVLVGPFGGYFSDRYGRYKSLVISAALTSLGLLFLGFSNTIFVTFSVLLLVFIAGVMLMMQLLSLLGMIVDDQSRSQVFSVFNTFQDFGSALGPLIGLSLISANLLPALYSISGILLFILIVGACLFLNKDTVGKDPQ
;
A
#
# COMPACT_ATOMS: atom_id res chain seq x y z
N MET A 1 -9.11 -12.70 -14.87
CA MET A 1 -10.18 -11.68 -14.87
C MET A 1 -10.42 -11.06 -13.50
N THR A 2 -10.54 -11.82 -12.40
CA THR A 2 -10.75 -11.27 -11.05
C THR A 2 -9.69 -10.22 -10.69
N SER A 3 -8.41 -10.50 -10.87
CA SER A 3 -7.31 -9.56 -10.61
C SER A 3 -7.39 -8.29 -11.46
N LEU A 4 -7.80 -8.41 -12.74
CA LEU A 4 -7.98 -7.27 -13.64
C LEU A 4 -9.15 -6.38 -13.21
N SER A 5 -10.26 -6.96 -12.76
CA SER A 5 -11.40 -6.19 -12.23
C SER A 5 -11.02 -5.44 -10.96
N VAL A 6 -10.20 -6.05 -10.08
CA VAL A 6 -9.67 -5.39 -8.90
C VAL A 6 -8.69 -4.28 -9.28
N ALA A 7 -7.83 -4.50 -10.28
CA ALA A 7 -6.91 -3.49 -10.79
C ALA A 7 -7.68 -2.28 -11.36
N ALA A 8 -8.75 -2.52 -12.12
CA ALA A 8 -9.60 -1.47 -12.65
C ALA A 8 -10.28 -0.65 -11.53
N ALA A 9 -10.82 -1.31 -10.50
CA ALA A 9 -11.42 -0.64 -9.34
C ALA A 9 -10.40 0.18 -8.52
N LEU A 10 -9.11 -0.20 -8.56
CA LEU A 10 -8.05 0.47 -7.82
C LEU A 10 -7.56 1.76 -8.49
N LEU A 11 -7.81 1.95 -9.80
CA LEU A 11 -7.37 3.13 -10.56
C LEU A 11 -7.74 4.45 -9.87
N GLY A 12 -9.00 4.59 -9.48
CA GLY A 12 -9.49 5.82 -8.85
C GLY A 12 -8.95 6.05 -7.45
N ASP A 13 -8.76 4.99 -6.64
CA ASP A 13 -8.14 5.14 -5.32
C ASP A 13 -6.67 5.54 -5.43
N ALA A 14 -5.93 4.96 -6.38
CA ALA A 14 -4.54 5.33 -6.62
C ALA A 14 -4.40 6.79 -7.08
N MET A 15 -5.30 7.25 -7.98
CA MET A 15 -5.38 8.66 -8.38
C MET A 15 -5.68 9.58 -7.19
N LEU A 16 -6.56 9.17 -6.27
CA LEU A 16 -6.91 9.99 -5.11
C LEU A 16 -5.70 10.33 -4.25
N TYR A 17 -4.77 9.37 -4.06
CA TYR A 17 -3.50 9.60 -3.34
C TYR A 17 -2.56 10.57 -4.07
N VAL A 18 -2.74 10.74 -5.38
CA VAL A 18 -1.98 11.69 -6.20
C VAL A 18 -2.56 13.10 -6.09
N VAL A 19 -3.86 13.23 -6.36
CA VAL A 19 -4.50 14.52 -6.58
C VAL A 19 -4.90 15.18 -5.26
N MET A 20 -5.49 14.44 -4.32
CA MET A 20 -6.06 15.03 -3.11
C MET A 20 -5.01 15.70 -2.20
N PRO A 21 -3.80 15.12 -1.94
CA PRO A 21 -2.78 15.82 -1.16
C PRO A 21 -2.08 16.95 -1.90
N SER A 22 -2.01 16.87 -3.24
CA SER A 22 -1.36 17.93 -4.06
C SER A 22 -2.27 19.11 -4.34
N ARG A 23 -3.58 18.88 -4.41
CA ARG A 23 -4.61 19.90 -4.73
C ARG A 23 -5.86 19.75 -3.87
N PRO A 24 -5.77 19.89 -2.52
CA PRO A 24 -6.90 19.72 -1.60
C PRO A 24 -8.03 20.72 -1.82
N GLU A 25 -7.70 21.89 -2.38
CA GLU A 25 -8.65 22.94 -2.71
C GLU A 25 -9.73 22.50 -3.73
N LEU A 26 -9.46 21.50 -4.56
CA LEU A 26 -10.43 20.97 -5.51
C LEU A 26 -11.68 20.38 -4.81
N TRP A 27 -11.50 19.88 -3.59
CA TRP A 27 -12.58 19.37 -2.73
C TRP A 27 -12.95 20.31 -1.59
N HIS A 28 -12.43 21.54 -1.57
CA HIS A 28 -12.60 22.49 -0.46
C HIS A 28 -12.15 21.90 0.89
N LEU A 29 -11.09 21.10 0.91
CA LEU A 29 -10.57 20.41 2.09
C LEU A 29 -9.33 21.13 2.65
N THR A 30 -9.22 21.08 3.97
CA THR A 30 -7.95 21.37 4.64
C THR A 30 -7.00 20.19 4.51
N ILE A 31 -5.70 20.44 4.61
CA ILE A 31 -4.69 19.39 4.53
C ILE A 31 -4.85 18.33 5.63
N ILE A 32 -5.34 18.73 6.81
CA ILE A 32 -5.65 17.83 7.93
C ILE A 32 -6.81 16.89 7.56
N GLN A 33 -7.87 17.44 6.94
CA GLN A 33 -9.00 16.62 6.46
C GLN A 33 -8.56 15.59 5.42
N VAL A 34 -7.63 15.95 4.52
CA VAL A 34 -7.01 15.00 3.60
C VAL A 34 -6.30 13.88 4.36
N GLY A 35 -5.52 14.22 5.38
CA GLY A 35 -4.87 13.24 6.25
C GLY A 35 -5.85 12.25 6.87
N ILE A 36 -6.97 12.75 7.41
CA ILE A 36 -8.03 11.92 7.98
C ILE A 36 -8.62 10.99 6.91
N LEU A 37 -8.96 11.51 5.73
CA LEU A 37 -9.54 10.73 4.63
C LEU A 37 -8.61 9.61 4.16
N LEU A 38 -7.32 9.87 4.02
CA LEU A 38 -6.36 8.86 3.57
C LEU A 38 -6.07 7.81 4.65
N SER A 39 -6.18 8.18 5.92
CA SER A 39 -5.97 7.28 7.06
C SER A 39 -7.17 6.39 7.34
N ILE A 40 -8.39 6.95 7.32
CA ILE A 40 -9.61 6.24 7.72
C ILE A 40 -9.91 5.04 6.82
N ASN A 41 -9.59 5.13 5.54
CA ASN A 41 -9.66 4.02 4.59
C ASN A 41 -8.81 2.80 5.05
N ARG A 42 -7.65 3.04 5.63
CA ARG A 42 -6.76 1.97 6.10
C ARG A 42 -7.13 1.50 7.50
N LEU A 43 -7.57 2.41 8.37
CA LEU A 43 -8.02 2.06 9.72
C LEU A 43 -9.24 1.15 9.69
N VAL A 44 -10.22 1.42 8.84
CA VAL A 44 -11.41 0.57 8.74
C VAL A 44 -11.08 -0.87 8.35
N ARG A 45 -9.99 -1.07 7.58
CA ARG A 45 -9.56 -2.42 7.16
C ARG A 45 -9.12 -3.32 8.30
N LEU A 46 -8.70 -2.75 9.44
CA LEU A 46 -8.41 -3.53 10.64
C LEU A 46 -9.63 -4.33 11.11
N PHE A 47 -10.82 -3.79 10.91
CA PHE A 47 -12.09 -4.41 11.26
C PHE A 47 -12.71 -5.16 10.07
N THR A 48 -12.63 -4.60 8.87
CA THR A 48 -13.32 -5.17 7.70
C THR A 48 -12.56 -6.32 7.05
N ASN A 49 -11.25 -6.47 7.24
CA ASN A 49 -10.52 -7.65 6.76
C ASN A 49 -11.07 -8.96 7.38
N PRO A 50 -11.21 -9.11 8.71
CA PRO A 50 -11.84 -10.31 9.28
C PRO A 50 -13.34 -10.42 8.94
N LEU A 51 -14.08 -9.29 8.89
CA LEU A 51 -15.49 -9.31 8.52
C LEU A 51 -15.71 -9.76 7.06
N SER A 52 -14.81 -9.42 6.16
CA SER A 52 -14.90 -9.85 4.75
C SER A 52 -14.85 -11.37 4.60
N SER A 53 -14.05 -12.07 5.43
CA SER A 53 -14.02 -13.54 5.39
C SER A 53 -15.36 -14.14 5.81
N VAL A 54 -15.95 -13.64 6.90
CA VAL A 54 -17.29 -14.08 7.36
C VAL A 54 -18.35 -13.81 6.29
N PHE A 55 -18.26 -12.67 5.62
CA PHE A 55 -19.21 -12.31 4.56
C PHE A 55 -19.07 -13.23 3.34
N VAL A 56 -17.85 -13.56 2.96
CA VAL A 56 -17.56 -14.51 1.87
C VAL A 56 -17.97 -15.93 2.24
N GLU A 57 -17.75 -16.36 3.47
CA GLU A 57 -18.22 -17.66 3.97
C GLU A 57 -19.75 -17.80 3.92
N LYS A 58 -20.47 -16.75 4.30
CA LYS A 58 -21.94 -16.77 4.37
C LYS A 58 -22.62 -16.66 3.01
N PHE A 59 -22.10 -15.81 2.11
CA PHE A 59 -22.76 -15.47 0.84
C PHE A 59 -22.02 -15.99 -0.40
N GLY A 60 -20.93 -16.77 -0.21
CA GLY A 60 -20.05 -17.21 -1.29
C GLY A 60 -19.18 -16.07 -1.82
N ILE A 61 -18.28 -16.40 -2.75
CA ILE A 61 -17.30 -15.44 -3.30
C ILE A 61 -17.95 -14.43 -4.27
N TYR A 62 -19.02 -14.83 -4.97
CA TYR A 62 -19.59 -14.05 -6.07
C TYR A 62 -20.36 -12.82 -5.59
N THR A 63 -21.24 -12.96 -4.61
CA THR A 63 -22.10 -11.87 -4.13
C THR A 63 -21.30 -10.75 -3.47
N PRO A 64 -20.40 -11.03 -2.50
CA PRO A 64 -19.55 -10.00 -1.90
C PRO A 64 -18.67 -9.27 -2.90
N PHE A 65 -18.11 -9.99 -3.89
CA PHE A 65 -17.27 -9.39 -4.91
C PHE A 65 -18.06 -8.45 -5.82
N ARG A 66 -19.24 -8.87 -6.29
CA ARG A 66 -20.16 -8.02 -7.09
C ARG A 66 -20.55 -6.75 -6.35
N VAL A 67 -21.00 -6.91 -5.10
CA VAL A 67 -21.42 -5.78 -4.26
C VAL A 67 -20.24 -4.81 -4.08
N SER A 68 -19.03 -5.31 -3.81
CA SER A 68 -17.86 -4.47 -3.65
C SER A 68 -17.46 -3.73 -4.92
N LEU A 69 -17.52 -4.36 -6.10
CA LEU A 69 -17.26 -3.70 -7.38
C LEU A 69 -18.31 -2.62 -7.70
N LEU A 70 -19.60 -2.89 -7.48
CA LEU A 70 -20.66 -1.91 -7.69
C LEU A 70 -20.56 -0.75 -6.70
N SER A 71 -20.30 -1.04 -5.42
CA SER A 71 -20.09 -0.01 -4.40
C SER A 71 -18.89 0.88 -4.71
N SER A 72 -17.82 0.32 -5.31
CA SER A 72 -16.66 1.09 -5.73
C SER A 72 -16.99 2.15 -6.78
N LEU A 73 -17.98 1.91 -7.65
CA LEU A 73 -18.47 2.92 -8.59
C LEU A 73 -19.13 4.09 -7.87
N GLY A 74 -19.97 3.80 -6.85
CA GLY A 74 -20.57 4.84 -6.02
C GLY A 74 -19.52 5.67 -5.28
N VAL A 75 -18.42 5.04 -4.86
CA VAL A 75 -17.26 5.73 -4.26
C VAL A 75 -16.60 6.68 -5.28
N LEU A 76 -16.37 6.25 -6.52
CA LEU A 76 -15.78 7.10 -7.56
C LEU A 76 -16.69 8.30 -7.89
N VAL A 77 -18.01 8.10 -7.94
CA VAL A 77 -18.99 9.19 -8.10
C VAL A 77 -18.90 10.18 -6.94
N ALA A 78 -18.79 9.69 -5.69
CA ALA A 78 -18.62 10.56 -4.54
C ALA A 78 -17.31 11.37 -4.61
N TYR A 79 -16.21 10.76 -5.06
CA TYR A 79 -14.92 11.45 -5.24
C TYR A 79 -14.96 12.50 -6.35
N ALA A 80 -15.70 12.24 -7.43
CA ALA A 80 -15.82 13.16 -8.55
C ALA A 80 -16.67 14.41 -8.19
N PHE A 81 -17.80 14.21 -7.51
CA PHE A 81 -18.81 15.26 -7.42
C PHE A 81 -19.04 15.82 -6.01
N SER A 82 -18.62 15.10 -4.95
CA SER A 82 -18.84 15.59 -3.60
C SER A 82 -17.68 16.46 -3.11
N LYS A 83 -18.04 17.64 -2.57
CA LYS A 83 -17.13 18.54 -1.84
C LYS A 83 -17.39 18.52 -0.33
N ASN A 84 -18.33 17.67 0.11
CA ASN A 84 -18.66 17.54 1.52
C ASN A 84 -17.73 16.54 2.20
N PHE A 85 -16.99 16.99 3.23
CA PHE A 85 -16.04 16.16 3.98
C PHE A 85 -16.69 14.90 4.56
N ILE A 86 -17.90 14.99 5.11
CA ILE A 86 -18.59 13.83 5.72
C ILE A 86 -18.93 12.78 4.67
N VAL A 87 -19.40 13.19 3.49
CA VAL A 87 -19.67 12.27 2.36
C VAL A 87 -18.39 11.58 1.92
N LEU A 88 -17.29 12.30 1.84
CA LEU A 88 -15.98 11.74 1.51
C LEU A 88 -15.47 10.77 2.57
N VAL A 89 -15.72 11.03 3.87
CA VAL A 89 -15.43 10.09 4.96
C VAL A 89 -16.18 8.77 4.76
N PHE A 90 -17.49 8.82 4.50
CA PHE A 90 -18.28 7.61 4.22
C PHE A 90 -17.80 6.88 2.96
N ALA A 91 -17.46 7.61 1.90
CA ALA A 91 -16.88 7.03 0.69
C ALA A 91 -15.55 6.32 0.97
N ARG A 92 -14.68 6.87 1.83
CA ARG A 92 -13.41 6.26 2.25
C ARG A 92 -13.61 5.01 3.12
N LEU A 93 -14.57 5.03 4.04
CA LEU A 93 -14.95 3.85 4.84
C LEU A 93 -15.50 2.74 3.94
N LEU A 94 -16.39 3.09 3.02
CA LEU A 94 -16.96 2.15 2.06
C LEU A 94 -15.89 1.56 1.15
N TRP A 95 -14.98 2.39 0.61
CA TRP A 95 -13.87 1.92 -0.19
C TRP A 95 -12.95 0.96 0.57
N GLY A 96 -12.59 1.27 1.83
CA GLY A 96 -11.78 0.39 2.67
C GLY A 96 -12.43 -0.98 2.85
N THR A 97 -13.75 -1.02 3.04
CA THR A 97 -14.54 -2.25 3.16
C THR A 97 -14.57 -3.03 1.83
N CYS A 98 -14.82 -2.35 0.72
CA CYS A 98 -14.77 -2.94 -0.62
C CYS A 98 -13.39 -3.53 -0.91
N TRP A 99 -12.33 -2.81 -0.60
CA TRP A 99 -10.96 -3.25 -0.81
C TRP A 99 -10.63 -4.53 -0.04
N SER A 100 -11.05 -4.63 1.23
CA SER A 100 -10.88 -5.84 2.04
C SER A 100 -11.47 -7.08 1.34
N THR A 101 -12.69 -6.95 0.82
CA THR A 101 -13.39 -8.02 0.12
C THR A 101 -12.77 -8.34 -1.24
N LEU A 102 -12.49 -7.32 -2.04
CA LEU A 102 -11.90 -7.48 -3.38
C LEU A 102 -10.54 -8.15 -3.31
N ARG A 103 -9.69 -7.74 -2.37
CA ARG A 103 -8.37 -8.35 -2.13
C ARG A 103 -8.49 -9.80 -1.69
N LEU A 104 -9.36 -10.09 -0.72
CA LEU A 104 -9.59 -11.45 -0.22
C LEU A 104 -10.04 -12.38 -1.33
N VAL A 105 -11.10 -12.01 -2.07
CA VAL A 105 -11.65 -12.85 -3.13
C VAL A 105 -10.66 -13.04 -4.28
N SER A 106 -9.90 -12.02 -4.66
CA SER A 106 -8.90 -12.16 -5.73
C SER A 106 -7.78 -13.14 -5.35
N GLN A 107 -7.29 -13.08 -4.12
CA GLN A 107 -6.29 -14.02 -3.59
C GLN A 107 -6.87 -15.44 -3.50
N TRP A 108 -8.12 -15.56 -3.06
CA TRP A 108 -8.82 -16.84 -3.00
C TRP A 108 -8.90 -17.50 -4.38
N VAL A 109 -9.45 -16.79 -5.36
CA VAL A 109 -9.59 -17.31 -6.73
C VAL A 109 -8.22 -17.67 -7.33
N ALA A 110 -7.18 -16.90 -7.05
CA ALA A 110 -5.83 -17.21 -7.49
C ALA A 110 -5.32 -18.50 -6.84
N SER A 111 -5.59 -18.73 -5.54
CA SER A 111 -5.15 -19.93 -4.83
C SER A 111 -5.95 -21.18 -5.22
N GLU A 112 -7.26 -21.06 -5.43
CA GLU A 112 -8.14 -22.18 -5.79
C GLU A 112 -7.81 -22.76 -7.19
N ASN A 113 -7.34 -21.91 -8.11
CA ASN A 113 -6.94 -22.32 -9.45
C ASN A 113 -5.45 -22.73 -9.52
N SER A 114 -4.83 -23.05 -8.38
CA SER A 114 -3.40 -23.38 -8.30
C SER A 114 -3.18 -24.81 -7.82
N THR A 115 -2.10 -25.40 -8.29
CA THR A 115 -1.49 -26.62 -7.73
C THR A 115 -0.42 -26.21 -6.69
N ALA A 116 0.05 -27.16 -5.87
CA ALA A 116 1.14 -26.91 -4.93
C ALA A 116 2.40 -26.33 -5.61
N GLU A 117 2.65 -26.72 -6.86
CA GLU A 117 3.83 -26.31 -7.62
C GLU A 117 3.73 -24.87 -8.16
N ASN A 118 2.52 -24.38 -8.48
CA ASN A 118 2.34 -23.05 -9.11
C ASN A 118 1.60 -22.04 -8.22
N LEU A 119 1.29 -22.38 -6.98
CA LEU A 119 0.57 -21.49 -6.04
C LEU A 119 1.28 -20.16 -5.84
N GLY A 120 2.59 -20.18 -5.62
CA GLY A 120 3.39 -18.99 -5.43
C GLY A 120 3.37 -18.07 -6.66
N PHE A 121 3.49 -18.65 -7.86
CA PHE A 121 3.43 -17.92 -9.12
C PHE A 121 2.06 -17.27 -9.34
N ASN A 122 0.96 -18.00 -9.10
CA ASN A 122 -0.39 -17.46 -9.30
C ASN A 122 -0.75 -16.37 -8.29
N LEU A 123 -0.35 -16.50 -7.03
CA LEU A 123 -0.55 -15.45 -6.01
C LEU A 123 0.28 -14.20 -6.31
N SER A 124 1.55 -14.35 -6.70
CA SER A 124 2.38 -13.20 -7.08
C SER A 124 1.89 -12.53 -8.36
N SER A 125 1.45 -13.30 -9.35
CA SER A 125 0.83 -12.76 -10.57
C SER A 125 -0.44 -11.98 -10.27
N ASN A 126 -1.29 -12.47 -9.36
CA ASN A 126 -2.46 -11.73 -8.89
C ASN A 126 -2.07 -10.38 -8.28
N VAL A 127 -1.10 -10.36 -7.39
CA VAL A 127 -0.61 -9.11 -6.78
C VAL A 127 -0.02 -8.17 -7.83
N SER A 128 0.78 -8.67 -8.77
CA SER A 128 1.40 -7.87 -9.83
C SER A 128 0.36 -7.24 -10.76
N ILE A 129 -0.68 -7.97 -11.16
CA ILE A 129 -1.77 -7.43 -11.98
C ILE A 129 -2.52 -6.30 -11.23
N ILE A 130 -2.79 -6.49 -9.94
CA ILE A 130 -3.44 -5.46 -9.12
C ILE A 130 -2.54 -4.22 -9.01
N ARG A 131 -1.22 -4.38 -8.90
CA ARG A 131 -0.25 -3.28 -8.86
C ARG A 131 -0.20 -2.47 -10.17
N VAL A 132 -0.45 -3.11 -11.33
CA VAL A 132 -0.62 -2.37 -12.59
C VAL A 132 -1.76 -1.35 -12.48
N GLY A 133 -2.87 -1.69 -11.81
CA GLY A 133 -3.93 -0.74 -11.50
C GLY A 133 -3.45 0.45 -10.65
N SER A 134 -2.60 0.19 -9.63
CA SER A 134 -2.01 1.27 -8.82
C SER A 134 -1.11 2.20 -9.65
N ILE A 135 -0.26 1.62 -10.52
CA ILE A 135 0.62 2.39 -11.42
C ILE A 135 -0.23 3.22 -12.39
N GLY A 136 -1.19 2.56 -13.06
CA GLY A 136 -2.07 3.22 -14.03
C GLY A 136 -2.88 4.35 -13.39
N GLY A 137 -3.48 4.10 -12.22
CA GLY A 137 -4.25 5.09 -11.49
C GLY A 137 -3.41 6.29 -11.03
N ALA A 138 -2.18 6.06 -10.58
CA ALA A 138 -1.29 7.13 -10.16
C ALA A 138 -0.82 7.96 -11.38
N VAL A 139 -0.26 7.32 -12.39
CA VAL A 139 0.34 8.01 -13.55
C VAL A 139 -0.73 8.65 -14.43
N PHE A 140 -1.66 7.83 -14.95
CA PHE A 140 -2.72 8.36 -15.83
C PHE A 140 -3.71 9.23 -15.06
N GLY A 141 -3.97 8.94 -13.78
CA GLY A 141 -4.82 9.78 -12.95
C GLY A 141 -4.26 11.17 -12.72
N GLY A 142 -2.94 11.28 -12.52
CA GLY A 142 -2.25 12.57 -12.43
C GLY A 142 -2.37 13.35 -13.74
N VAL A 143 -2.02 12.71 -14.88
CA VAL A 143 -2.11 13.33 -16.22
C VAL A 143 -3.53 13.76 -16.54
N LEU A 144 -4.50 12.85 -16.42
CA LEU A 144 -5.91 13.16 -16.73
C LEU A 144 -6.45 14.28 -15.84
N SER A 145 -6.05 14.30 -14.56
CA SER A 145 -6.47 15.34 -13.62
C SER A 145 -5.96 16.74 -14.02
N ASP A 146 -4.72 16.84 -14.49
CA ASP A 146 -4.14 18.12 -14.88
C ASP A 146 -4.68 18.62 -16.22
N TYR A 147 -4.95 17.73 -17.19
CA TYR A 147 -5.40 18.11 -18.54
C TYR A 147 -6.91 18.15 -18.75
N LEU A 148 -7.66 17.23 -18.11
CA LEU A 148 -9.12 17.07 -18.29
C LEU A 148 -9.93 17.42 -17.04
N GLY A 149 -9.25 17.64 -15.91
CA GLY A 149 -9.87 17.80 -14.61
C GLY A 149 -10.08 16.47 -13.88
N TYR A 150 -10.11 16.53 -12.55
CA TYR A 150 -10.19 15.35 -11.70
C TYR A 150 -11.56 14.64 -11.83
N GLU A 151 -12.64 15.38 -12.07
CA GLU A 151 -13.98 14.83 -12.28
C GLU A 151 -14.02 13.89 -13.49
N ALA A 152 -13.48 14.36 -14.63
CA ALA A 152 -13.40 13.57 -15.86
C ALA A 152 -12.52 12.31 -15.66
N ALA A 153 -11.41 12.43 -14.95
CA ALA A 153 -10.54 11.30 -14.65
C ALA A 153 -11.26 10.23 -13.82
N PHE A 154 -12.03 10.60 -12.78
CA PHE A 154 -12.82 9.64 -12.00
C PHE A 154 -13.92 8.98 -12.84
N ILE A 155 -14.56 9.72 -13.75
CA ILE A 155 -15.59 9.15 -14.67
C ILE A 155 -14.91 8.12 -15.58
N ILE A 156 -13.77 8.45 -16.19
CA ILE A 156 -13.02 7.53 -17.05
C ILE A 156 -12.65 6.24 -16.27
N PHE A 157 -12.14 6.37 -15.06
CA PHE A 157 -11.82 5.20 -14.22
C PHE A 157 -13.08 4.43 -13.77
N GLY A 158 -14.20 5.10 -13.62
CA GLY A 158 -15.51 4.47 -13.42
C GLY A 158 -15.90 3.59 -14.61
N VAL A 159 -15.68 4.07 -15.83
CA VAL A 159 -15.93 3.29 -17.07
C VAL A 159 -15.01 2.04 -17.10
N PHE A 160 -13.70 2.19 -16.78
CA PHE A 160 -12.82 1.03 -16.68
C PHE A 160 -13.25 0.03 -15.61
N THR A 161 -13.75 0.51 -14.47
CA THR A 161 -14.30 -0.35 -13.41
C THR A 161 -15.56 -1.08 -13.89
N LEU A 162 -16.44 -0.42 -14.65
CA LEU A 162 -17.62 -1.04 -15.26
C LEU A 162 -17.24 -2.11 -16.29
N ILE A 163 -16.24 -1.84 -17.14
CA ILE A 163 -15.71 -2.82 -18.08
C ILE A 163 -15.14 -4.04 -17.32
N GLY A 164 -14.37 -3.81 -16.28
CA GLY A 164 -13.85 -4.86 -15.40
C GLY A 164 -14.97 -5.69 -14.75
N PHE A 165 -16.03 -5.03 -14.29
CA PHE A 165 -17.22 -5.67 -13.74
C PHE A 165 -17.96 -6.53 -14.77
N ALA A 166 -18.22 -6.00 -15.97
CA ALA A 166 -18.87 -6.72 -17.06
C ALA A 166 -18.07 -7.95 -17.50
N ALA A 167 -16.76 -7.79 -17.66
CA ALA A 167 -15.85 -8.89 -18.01
C ALA A 167 -15.85 -10.00 -16.94
N TRP A 168 -15.88 -9.61 -15.64
CA TRP A 168 -15.94 -10.57 -14.55
C TRP A 168 -17.28 -11.30 -14.49
N ILE A 169 -18.42 -10.63 -14.66
CA ILE A 169 -19.75 -11.30 -14.71
C ILE A 169 -19.79 -12.34 -15.81
N ARG A 170 -19.33 -11.97 -17.02
CA ARG A 170 -19.31 -12.91 -18.16
C ARG A 170 -18.54 -14.19 -17.86
N GLN A 171 -17.44 -14.11 -17.14
CA GLN A 171 -16.65 -15.27 -16.75
C GLN A 171 -17.25 -16.04 -15.58
N SER A 172 -17.81 -15.35 -14.58
CA SER A 172 -18.36 -15.97 -13.36
C SER A 172 -19.56 -16.86 -13.64
N THR A 173 -20.32 -16.57 -14.68
CA THR A 173 -21.45 -17.39 -15.15
C THR A 173 -20.98 -18.79 -15.58
N TYR A 174 -19.74 -18.94 -16.00
CA TYR A 174 -19.12 -20.20 -16.42
C TYR A 174 -18.60 -21.06 -15.25
N GLN A 175 -18.26 -20.45 -14.10
CA GLN A 175 -17.58 -21.11 -12.97
C GLN A 175 -18.48 -21.45 -11.78
N ASN A 176 -19.79 -21.28 -11.86
CA ASN A 176 -20.76 -21.39 -10.76
C ASN A 176 -20.89 -22.79 -10.11
N ARG A 177 -19.92 -23.71 -10.26
CA ARG A 177 -20.07 -25.12 -9.86
C ARG A 177 -19.28 -25.60 -8.64
N LYS A 178 -18.42 -24.79 -8.02
CA LYS A 178 -17.70 -25.21 -6.79
C LYS A 178 -17.66 -24.09 -5.76
N GLN A 179 -18.59 -24.12 -4.84
CA GLN A 179 -18.46 -23.38 -3.58
C GLN A 179 -17.54 -24.18 -2.65
N ALA A 180 -16.32 -23.71 -2.47
CA ALA A 180 -15.47 -24.18 -1.38
C ALA A 180 -15.89 -23.46 -0.10
N VAL A 181 -16.22 -24.21 0.94
CA VAL A 181 -16.51 -23.71 2.28
C VAL A 181 -15.18 -23.32 2.92
N VAL A 182 -15.01 -22.06 3.24
CA VAL A 182 -13.88 -21.57 4.03
C VAL A 182 -14.07 -22.01 5.47
N THR A 183 -13.24 -22.88 5.95
CA THR A 183 -13.21 -23.20 7.39
C THR A 183 -12.69 -21.99 8.16
N GLY A 184 -13.57 -21.39 8.97
CA GLY A 184 -13.27 -20.20 9.77
C GLY A 184 -12.08 -20.41 10.70
N ARG A 185 -11.08 -19.52 10.59
CA ARG A 185 -9.90 -19.52 11.46
C ARG A 185 -10.21 -18.90 12.81
N LYS A 186 -9.92 -19.63 13.91
CA LYS A 186 -10.14 -19.16 15.27
C LYS A 186 -9.23 -17.95 15.60
N ILE A 187 -9.83 -16.86 16.10
CA ILE A 187 -9.15 -15.63 16.55
C ILE A 187 -8.18 -15.90 17.71
N SER A 188 -8.35 -17.02 18.45
CA SER A 188 -7.55 -17.37 19.62
C SER A 188 -6.03 -17.50 19.35
N GLY A 189 -5.61 -17.80 18.10
CA GLY A 189 -4.21 -17.91 17.75
C GLY A 189 -3.47 -16.58 17.63
N PHE A 190 -4.20 -15.46 17.40
CA PHE A 190 -3.59 -14.13 17.22
C PHE A 190 -2.88 -13.63 18.50
N ILE A 191 -3.51 -13.82 19.67
CA ILE A 191 -2.97 -13.39 20.97
C ILE A 191 -1.73 -14.22 21.34
N HIS A 192 -1.73 -15.52 21.01
CA HIS A 192 -0.60 -16.40 21.31
C HIS A 192 0.65 -15.99 20.53
N VAL A 193 0.49 -15.62 19.26
CA VAL A 193 1.58 -15.16 18.37
C VAL A 193 2.22 -13.87 18.87
N LEU A 194 1.46 -12.95 19.47
CA LEU A 194 1.98 -11.71 20.05
C LEU A 194 2.90 -11.92 21.26
N ARG A 195 2.91 -13.10 21.86
CA ARG A 195 3.81 -13.43 22.99
C ARG A 195 5.24 -13.75 22.53
N ASP A 196 5.45 -14.12 21.27
CA ASP A 196 6.82 -14.27 20.74
C ASP A 196 7.42 -12.89 20.47
N SER A 197 8.40 -12.52 21.29
CA SER A 197 9.10 -11.23 21.21
C SER A 197 9.77 -11.00 19.85
N ARG A 198 10.21 -12.05 19.16
CA ARG A 198 10.82 -11.97 17.83
C ARG A 198 9.79 -11.55 16.78
N VAL A 199 8.61 -12.17 16.82
CA VAL A 199 7.49 -11.81 15.94
C VAL A 199 7.01 -10.39 16.22
N LEU A 200 6.91 -10.01 17.51
CA LEU A 200 6.47 -8.67 17.91
C LEU A 200 7.44 -7.58 17.40
N ILE A 201 8.75 -7.77 17.58
CA ILE A 201 9.77 -6.80 17.13
C ILE A 201 9.74 -6.64 15.61
N LEU A 202 9.66 -7.73 14.84
CA LEU A 202 9.55 -7.67 13.38
C LEU A 202 8.25 -7.02 12.94
N SER A 203 7.15 -7.25 13.65
CA SER A 203 5.86 -6.61 13.39
C SER A 203 5.89 -5.11 13.68
N ILE A 204 6.55 -4.67 14.76
CA ILE A 204 6.78 -3.25 15.05
C ILE A 204 7.67 -2.62 13.97
N ALA A 205 8.72 -3.30 13.52
CA ALA A 205 9.57 -2.83 12.43
C ALA A 205 8.76 -2.67 11.13
N SER A 206 7.88 -3.62 10.81
CA SER A 206 7.01 -3.52 9.64
C SER A 206 5.95 -2.42 9.78
N MET A 207 5.44 -2.19 10.99
CA MET A 207 4.52 -1.07 11.29
C MET A 207 5.20 0.26 10.97
N PHE A 208 6.44 0.44 11.42
CA PHE A 208 7.18 1.67 11.17
C PHE A 208 7.56 1.82 9.68
N GLY A 209 7.93 0.72 9.01
CA GLY A 209 8.11 0.69 7.56
C GLY A 209 6.83 1.07 6.81
N GLY A 210 5.69 0.51 7.21
CA GLY A 210 4.37 0.87 6.67
C GLY A 210 4.03 2.35 6.87
N LEU A 211 4.31 2.88 8.08
CA LEU A 211 4.13 4.28 8.40
C LEU A 211 4.94 5.18 7.47
N VAL A 212 6.23 4.88 7.27
CA VAL A 212 7.13 5.71 6.46
C VAL A 212 6.79 5.60 4.97
N PHE A 213 6.81 4.38 4.40
CA PHE A 213 6.72 4.21 2.94
C PHE A 213 5.32 4.33 2.38
N SER A 214 4.35 3.67 3.00
CA SER A 214 2.99 3.61 2.49
C SER A 214 2.12 4.73 3.05
N GLY A 215 2.41 5.14 4.26
CA GLY A 215 1.68 6.21 4.95
C GLY A 215 2.25 7.58 4.65
N LEU A 216 3.40 7.90 5.25
CA LEU A 216 3.98 9.24 5.24
C LEU A 216 4.33 9.68 3.82
N ILE A 217 5.26 9.01 3.14
CA ILE A 217 5.69 9.39 1.78
C ILE A 217 4.50 9.36 0.82
N GLY A 218 3.69 8.29 0.87
CA GLY A 218 2.55 8.13 -0.02
C GLY A 218 1.51 9.25 0.07
N ALA A 219 1.35 9.87 1.24
CA ALA A 219 0.39 10.95 1.45
C ALA A 219 1.00 12.35 1.31
N THR A 220 2.30 12.51 1.60
CA THR A 220 2.90 13.86 1.70
C THR A 220 3.68 14.26 0.46
N ILE A 221 4.08 13.31 -0.41
CA ILE A 221 4.94 13.62 -1.56
C ILE A 221 4.30 14.63 -2.52
N GLY A 222 2.99 14.55 -2.78
CA GLY A 222 2.29 15.50 -3.63
C GLY A 222 2.32 16.92 -3.06
N HIS A 223 2.07 17.04 -1.75
CA HIS A 223 2.17 18.31 -1.06
C HIS A 223 3.61 18.84 -1.03
N PHE A 224 4.60 17.98 -0.79
CA PHE A 224 6.02 18.33 -0.84
C PHE A 224 6.42 18.89 -2.21
N LEU A 225 6.06 18.21 -3.29
CA LEU A 225 6.36 18.64 -4.66
C LEU A 225 5.68 19.98 -4.98
N ARG A 226 4.40 20.13 -4.63
CA ARG A 226 3.68 21.40 -4.79
C ARG A 226 4.35 22.56 -4.07
N HIS A 227 4.69 22.34 -2.79
CA HIS A 227 5.29 23.39 -1.97
C HIS A 227 6.70 23.77 -2.45
N ARG A 228 7.47 22.78 -2.94
CA ARG A 228 8.87 23.00 -3.35
C ARG A 228 9.00 23.57 -4.75
N TYR A 229 8.12 23.15 -5.67
CA TYR A 229 8.26 23.45 -7.09
C TYR A 229 7.06 24.16 -7.71
N GLY A 230 5.97 24.36 -6.97
CA GLY A 230 4.75 25.02 -7.45
C GLY A 230 3.69 24.08 -8.00
N LEU A 231 2.69 24.65 -8.67
CA LEU A 231 1.59 23.91 -9.27
C LEU A 231 1.91 23.40 -10.68
N GLU A 232 2.83 24.08 -11.36
CA GLU A 232 3.24 23.80 -12.74
C GLU A 232 4.76 23.69 -12.83
N PHE A 233 5.23 22.82 -13.69
CA PHE A 233 6.64 22.51 -13.89
C PHE A 233 6.96 22.55 -15.38
N ASP A 234 7.93 23.35 -15.76
CA ASP A 234 8.46 23.37 -17.11
C ASP A 234 9.63 22.39 -17.22
N LEU A 235 9.47 21.38 -18.04
CA LEU A 235 10.52 20.41 -18.34
C LEU A 235 10.67 20.30 -19.87
N ILE A 236 11.82 20.74 -20.39
CA ILE A 236 12.16 20.67 -21.84
C ILE A 236 10.99 21.19 -22.71
N SER A 237 10.49 22.41 -22.43
CA SER A 237 9.41 23.09 -23.17
C SER A 237 8.01 22.45 -23.04
N ILE A 238 7.80 21.54 -22.09
CA ILE A 238 6.49 20.98 -21.77
C ILE A 238 6.16 21.33 -20.31
N THR A 239 5.01 21.94 -20.11
CA THR A 239 4.49 22.25 -18.76
C THR A 239 3.69 21.06 -18.23
N PHE A 240 4.11 20.52 -17.08
CA PHE A 240 3.42 19.45 -16.37
C PHE A 240 2.78 20.02 -15.09
N GLY A 241 1.56 19.62 -14.81
CA GLY A 241 0.91 19.94 -13.54
C GLY A 241 1.46 19.11 -12.38
N VAL A 242 1.26 19.60 -11.16
CA VAL A 242 1.74 18.94 -9.93
C VAL A 242 1.13 17.54 -9.75
N ALA A 243 -0.11 17.31 -10.21
CA ALA A 243 -0.71 15.98 -10.10
C ALA A 243 -0.02 14.98 -11.03
N THR A 244 0.37 15.37 -12.24
CA THR A 244 1.16 14.55 -13.16
C THR A 244 2.47 14.11 -12.53
N ILE A 245 3.24 15.06 -12.00
CA ILE A 245 4.56 14.77 -11.38
C ILE A 245 4.41 13.91 -10.11
N THR A 246 3.38 14.17 -9.29
CA THR A 246 3.06 13.32 -8.14
C THR A 246 2.66 11.91 -8.59
N GLY A 247 1.91 11.80 -9.68
CA GLY A 247 1.53 10.54 -10.29
C GLY A 247 2.73 9.72 -10.74
N PHE A 248 3.72 10.35 -11.40
CA PHE A 248 4.99 9.70 -11.75
C PHE A 248 5.77 9.25 -10.52
N ALA A 249 5.86 10.07 -9.46
CA ALA A 249 6.54 9.70 -8.23
C ALA A 249 5.90 8.46 -7.56
N LEU A 250 4.57 8.44 -7.40
CA LEU A 250 3.87 7.29 -6.81
C LEU A 250 3.81 6.08 -7.76
N GLY A 251 3.77 6.32 -9.06
CA GLY A 251 3.92 5.28 -10.08
C GLY A 251 5.29 4.60 -9.99
N LEU A 252 6.36 5.37 -9.81
CA LEU A 252 7.72 4.88 -9.62
C LEU A 252 7.84 4.01 -8.36
N LYS A 253 7.18 4.39 -7.26
CA LYS A 253 7.08 3.56 -6.05
C LYS A 253 6.46 2.20 -6.36
N SER A 254 5.31 2.18 -7.02
CA SER A 254 4.60 0.94 -7.34
C SER A 254 5.38 0.09 -8.34
N LEU A 255 6.11 0.71 -9.26
CA LEU A 255 7.01 0.03 -10.18
C LEU A 255 8.19 -0.62 -9.44
N ALA A 256 8.79 0.09 -8.47
CA ALA A 256 9.83 -0.47 -7.62
C ALA A 256 9.31 -1.70 -6.83
N GLU A 257 8.09 -1.68 -6.31
CA GLU A 257 7.46 -2.82 -5.63
C GLU A 257 7.36 -4.05 -6.55
N VAL A 258 7.05 -3.86 -7.83
CA VAL A 258 6.92 -4.96 -8.81
C VAL A 258 8.29 -5.48 -9.25
N LEU A 259 9.23 -4.59 -9.58
CA LEU A 259 10.52 -4.97 -10.15
C LEU A 259 11.54 -5.40 -9.10
N VAL A 260 11.59 -4.70 -7.97
CA VAL A 260 12.63 -4.91 -6.94
C VAL A 260 12.19 -5.89 -5.86
N GLY A 261 10.88 -6.02 -5.62
CA GLY A 261 10.35 -6.88 -4.58
C GLY A 261 10.91 -8.31 -4.58
N PRO A 262 10.94 -9.04 -5.73
CA PRO A 262 11.50 -10.39 -5.81
C PRO A 262 13.00 -10.46 -5.47
N PHE A 263 13.76 -9.41 -5.75
CA PHE A 263 15.20 -9.38 -5.49
C PHE A 263 15.54 -9.15 -4.01
N GLY A 264 14.63 -8.56 -3.22
CA GLY A 264 14.87 -8.30 -1.80
C GLY A 264 15.20 -9.55 -1.00
N GLY A 265 14.46 -10.65 -1.22
CA GLY A 265 14.73 -11.95 -0.61
C GLY A 265 16.04 -12.56 -1.09
N TYR A 266 16.27 -12.59 -2.41
CA TYR A 266 17.51 -13.12 -3.01
C TYR A 266 18.77 -12.41 -2.49
N PHE A 267 18.72 -11.08 -2.40
CA PHE A 267 19.84 -10.29 -1.88
C PHE A 267 20.11 -10.61 -0.40
N SER A 268 19.05 -10.79 0.39
CA SER A 268 19.11 -11.19 1.79
C SER A 268 19.80 -12.55 1.98
N ASP A 269 19.44 -13.52 1.15
CA ASP A 269 20.00 -14.89 1.24
C ASP A 269 21.48 -14.93 0.83
N ARG A 270 21.89 -14.09 -0.15
CA ARG A 270 23.27 -14.10 -0.67
C ARG A 270 24.26 -13.33 0.20
N TYR A 271 23.88 -12.17 0.75
CA TYR A 271 24.79 -11.27 1.47
C TYR A 271 24.66 -11.34 3.00
N GLY A 272 23.78 -12.20 3.49
CA GLY A 272 23.46 -12.34 4.90
C GLY A 272 22.34 -11.40 5.34
N ARG A 273 21.38 -11.96 6.06
CA ARG A 273 20.07 -11.35 6.33
C ARG A 273 20.12 -10.09 7.16
N TYR A 274 20.86 -10.12 8.27
CA TYR A 274 21.00 -8.96 9.14
C TYR A 274 21.81 -7.83 8.47
N LYS A 275 22.89 -8.20 7.74
CA LYS A 275 23.72 -7.22 7.02
C LYS A 275 22.92 -6.52 5.92
N SER A 276 22.21 -7.29 5.10
CA SER A 276 21.40 -6.72 4.01
C SER A 276 20.27 -5.83 4.53
N LEU A 277 19.63 -6.22 5.65
CA LEU A 277 18.57 -5.45 6.29
C LEU A 277 19.08 -4.08 6.80
N VAL A 278 20.26 -4.08 7.47
CA VAL A 278 20.89 -2.84 7.95
C VAL A 278 21.33 -1.94 6.79
N ILE A 279 21.89 -2.51 5.71
CA ILE A 279 22.25 -1.75 4.50
C ILE A 279 21.03 -1.10 3.88
N SER A 280 19.95 -1.86 3.68
CA SER A 280 18.69 -1.32 3.12
C SER A 280 18.09 -0.23 4.01
N ALA A 281 18.15 -0.39 5.34
CA ALA A 281 17.70 0.62 6.29
C ALA A 281 18.59 1.88 6.23
N ALA A 282 19.91 1.73 6.15
CA ALA A 282 20.83 2.86 6.03
C ALA A 282 20.61 3.65 4.73
N LEU A 283 20.50 2.97 3.59
CA LEU A 283 20.23 3.62 2.30
C LEU A 283 18.88 4.35 2.30
N THR A 284 17.86 3.73 2.88
CA THR A 284 16.54 4.37 3.03
C THR A 284 16.61 5.60 3.90
N SER A 285 17.28 5.50 5.06
CA SER A 285 17.43 6.61 6.01
C SER A 285 18.21 7.77 5.40
N LEU A 286 19.35 7.49 4.75
CA LEU A 286 20.12 8.48 4.02
C LEU A 286 19.30 9.14 2.91
N GLY A 287 18.55 8.36 2.13
CA GLY A 287 17.66 8.91 1.11
C GLY A 287 16.60 9.84 1.70
N LEU A 288 15.99 9.48 2.82
CA LEU A 288 15.00 10.33 3.52
C LEU A 288 15.64 11.63 4.07
N LEU A 289 16.87 11.56 4.57
CA LEU A 289 17.62 12.75 4.98
C LEU A 289 17.86 13.69 3.79
N PHE A 290 18.33 13.16 2.66
CA PHE A 290 18.59 13.96 1.46
C PHE A 290 17.32 14.48 0.79
N LEU A 291 16.20 13.77 0.88
CA LEU A 291 14.92 14.16 0.28
C LEU A 291 14.48 15.55 0.80
N GLY A 292 14.63 15.80 2.09
CA GLY A 292 14.27 17.08 2.68
C GLY A 292 15.08 18.27 2.16
N PHE A 293 16.32 18.04 1.69
CA PHE A 293 17.24 19.06 1.22
C PHE A 293 17.35 19.13 -0.31
N SER A 294 16.60 18.29 -1.05
CA SER A 294 16.64 18.30 -2.51
C SER A 294 16.08 19.61 -3.07
N ASN A 295 16.87 20.28 -3.95
CA ASN A 295 16.52 21.59 -4.50
C ASN A 295 16.09 21.54 -5.96
N THR A 296 16.38 20.46 -6.67
CA THR A 296 16.02 20.28 -8.09
C THR A 296 15.17 19.04 -8.25
N ILE A 297 14.26 19.06 -9.23
CA ILE A 297 13.35 17.96 -9.49
C ILE A 297 14.08 16.65 -9.82
N PHE A 298 15.18 16.73 -10.57
CA PHE A 298 15.99 15.56 -10.92
C PHE A 298 16.63 14.92 -9.68
N VAL A 299 17.18 15.73 -8.76
CA VAL A 299 17.73 15.22 -7.49
C VAL A 299 16.61 14.60 -6.65
N THR A 300 15.46 15.26 -6.55
CA THR A 300 14.30 14.73 -5.82
C THR A 300 13.88 13.35 -6.35
N PHE A 301 13.72 13.20 -7.66
CA PHE A 301 13.34 11.92 -8.25
C PHE A 301 14.42 10.84 -8.11
N SER A 302 15.69 11.20 -8.22
CA SER A 302 16.81 10.27 -7.99
C SER A 302 16.84 9.78 -6.53
N VAL A 303 16.64 10.68 -5.58
CA VAL A 303 16.55 10.33 -4.15
C VAL A 303 15.29 9.51 -3.85
N LEU A 304 14.14 9.86 -4.43
CA LEU A 304 12.91 9.07 -4.29
C LEU A 304 13.08 7.66 -4.85
N LEU A 305 13.73 7.50 -6.00
CA LEU A 305 14.04 6.20 -6.59
C LEU A 305 14.88 5.36 -5.63
N LEU A 306 15.94 5.95 -5.06
CA LEU A 306 16.77 5.28 -4.05
C LEU A 306 15.95 4.84 -2.83
N VAL A 307 15.12 5.75 -2.29
CA VAL A 307 14.26 5.47 -1.12
C VAL A 307 13.27 4.36 -1.43
N PHE A 308 12.67 4.36 -2.62
CA PHE A 308 11.70 3.33 -2.99
C PHE A 308 12.38 1.97 -3.19
N ILE A 309 13.51 1.91 -3.89
CA ILE A 309 14.27 0.67 -4.08
C ILE A 309 14.71 0.11 -2.72
N ALA A 310 15.41 0.91 -1.93
CA ALA A 310 15.93 0.48 -0.63
C ALA A 310 14.81 0.12 0.34
N GLY A 311 13.71 0.89 0.35
CA GLY A 311 12.55 0.65 1.18
C GLY A 311 11.79 -0.62 0.83
N VAL A 312 11.61 -0.91 -0.46
CA VAL A 312 11.00 -2.18 -0.91
C VAL A 312 11.89 -3.36 -0.52
N MET A 313 13.21 -3.26 -0.73
CA MET A 313 14.15 -4.30 -0.29
C MET A 313 14.05 -4.54 1.21
N LEU A 314 14.06 -3.49 2.02
CA LEU A 314 13.91 -3.56 3.47
C LEU A 314 12.64 -4.29 3.89
N MET A 315 11.48 -3.95 3.32
CA MET A 315 10.21 -4.58 3.66
C MET A 315 10.16 -6.07 3.27
N MET A 316 10.74 -6.43 2.12
CA MET A 316 10.82 -7.83 1.69
C MET A 316 11.80 -8.64 2.55
N GLN A 317 12.89 -8.05 2.99
CA GLN A 317 13.86 -8.67 3.90
C GLN A 317 13.27 -8.91 5.30
N LEU A 318 12.47 -7.96 5.83
CA LEU A 318 11.73 -8.15 7.08
C LEU A 318 10.76 -9.33 6.97
N LEU A 319 10.04 -9.42 5.86
CA LEU A 319 9.11 -10.50 5.58
C LEU A 319 9.82 -11.86 5.45
N SER A 320 10.97 -11.89 4.77
CA SER A 320 11.82 -13.07 4.62
C SER A 320 12.37 -13.55 5.98
N LEU A 321 12.85 -12.61 6.80
CA LEU A 321 13.36 -12.92 8.15
C LEU A 321 12.25 -13.48 9.04
N LEU A 322 11.04 -12.91 8.98
CA LEU A 322 9.87 -13.42 9.68
C LEU A 322 9.56 -14.86 9.28
N GLY A 323 9.57 -15.15 7.97
CA GLY A 323 9.25 -16.47 7.43
C GLY A 323 10.14 -17.60 7.92
N MET A 324 11.37 -17.29 8.41
CA MET A 324 12.30 -18.27 8.95
C MET A 324 12.12 -18.57 10.44
N ILE A 325 11.63 -17.58 11.18
CA ILE A 325 11.51 -17.69 12.65
C ILE A 325 10.25 -18.52 13.01
N VAL A 326 9.38 -18.75 12.06
CA VAL A 326 8.01 -19.23 12.28
C VAL A 326 7.83 -20.66 11.80
N ASP A 327 7.26 -21.50 12.67
CA ASP A 327 6.86 -22.87 12.34
C ASP A 327 5.69 -22.91 11.35
N ASP A 328 5.62 -23.94 10.52
CA ASP A 328 4.59 -24.10 9.49
C ASP A 328 3.15 -24.02 10.03
N GLN A 329 2.91 -24.48 11.24
CA GLN A 329 1.58 -24.49 11.87
C GLN A 329 1.08 -23.08 12.24
N SER A 330 1.99 -22.18 12.66
CA SER A 330 1.66 -20.81 13.08
C SER A 330 1.89 -19.76 11.97
N ARG A 331 2.52 -20.14 10.86
CA ARG A 331 2.97 -19.26 9.76
C ARG A 331 1.89 -18.27 9.31
N SER A 332 0.70 -18.76 9.06
CA SER A 332 -0.40 -17.92 8.58
C SER A 332 -0.87 -16.86 9.59
N GLN A 333 -0.86 -17.20 10.88
CA GLN A 333 -1.27 -16.28 11.96
C GLN A 333 -0.20 -15.19 12.14
N VAL A 334 1.07 -15.58 12.10
CA VAL A 334 2.22 -14.67 12.20
C VAL A 334 2.26 -13.67 11.04
N PHE A 335 2.09 -14.13 9.80
CA PHE A 335 2.00 -13.21 8.65
C PHE A 335 0.78 -12.29 8.75
N SER A 336 -0.34 -12.76 9.31
CA SER A 336 -1.52 -11.92 9.55
C SER A 336 -1.22 -10.81 10.57
N VAL A 337 -0.55 -11.13 11.69
CA VAL A 337 -0.12 -10.14 12.69
C VAL A 337 0.80 -9.11 12.04
N PHE A 338 1.85 -9.54 11.36
CA PHE A 338 2.81 -8.68 10.68
C PHE A 338 2.14 -7.72 9.71
N ASN A 339 1.25 -8.22 8.84
CA ASN A 339 0.52 -7.40 7.88
C ASN A 339 -0.45 -6.42 8.57
N THR A 340 -1.07 -6.82 9.69
CA THR A 340 -1.95 -5.93 10.47
C THR A 340 -1.16 -4.76 11.06
N PHE A 341 0.01 -5.02 11.62
CA PHE A 341 0.91 -3.97 12.11
C PHE A 341 1.36 -3.04 10.99
N GLN A 342 1.73 -3.59 9.83
CA GLN A 342 2.09 -2.80 8.65
C GLN A 342 0.94 -1.92 8.16
N ASP A 343 -0.28 -2.45 8.07
CA ASP A 343 -1.49 -1.71 7.68
C ASP A 343 -1.80 -0.60 8.69
N PHE A 344 -1.65 -0.88 10.00
CA PHE A 344 -1.84 0.11 11.05
C PHE A 344 -0.83 1.26 10.96
N GLY A 345 0.46 0.95 10.78
CA GLY A 345 1.48 1.97 10.54
C GLY A 345 1.17 2.80 9.30
N SER A 346 0.80 2.13 8.20
CA SER A 346 0.40 2.79 6.96
C SER A 346 -0.83 3.71 7.10
N ALA A 347 -1.70 3.42 8.06
CA ALA A 347 -2.86 4.25 8.38
C ALA A 347 -2.47 5.49 9.20
N LEU A 348 -1.50 5.37 10.10
CA LEU A 348 -1.02 6.50 10.91
C LEU A 348 -0.21 7.52 10.10
N GLY A 349 0.48 7.06 9.05
CA GLY A 349 1.37 7.90 8.24
C GLY A 349 0.72 9.16 7.66
N PRO A 350 -0.43 9.09 6.98
CA PRO A 350 -1.11 10.28 6.46
C PRO A 350 -1.58 11.23 7.56
N LEU A 351 -2.09 10.71 8.68
CA LEU A 351 -2.49 11.52 9.84
C LEU A 351 -1.30 12.31 10.38
N ILE A 352 -0.20 11.62 10.71
CA ILE A 352 1.00 12.26 11.25
C ILE A 352 1.61 13.21 10.21
N GLY A 353 1.77 12.72 8.98
CA GLY A 353 2.41 13.47 7.90
C GLY A 353 1.69 14.76 7.57
N LEU A 354 0.40 14.73 7.34
CA LEU A 354 -0.38 15.87 6.90
C LEU A 354 -0.83 16.78 8.04
N SER A 355 -0.92 16.27 9.28
CA SER A 355 -1.24 17.11 10.45
C SER A 355 -0.04 17.94 10.94
N LEU A 356 1.18 17.43 10.78
CA LEU A 356 2.41 18.12 11.19
C LEU A 356 2.98 19.01 10.07
N ILE A 357 2.31 19.10 8.93
CA ILE A 357 2.69 19.99 7.85
C ILE A 357 2.35 21.44 8.23
N SER A 358 3.33 22.13 8.82
CA SER A 358 3.67 23.45 8.32
C SER A 358 4.76 23.23 7.24
N ALA A 359 4.73 24.00 6.17
CA ALA A 359 5.62 23.82 5.01
C ALA A 359 7.12 23.66 5.35
N ASN A 360 7.55 24.14 6.49
CA ASN A 360 8.94 24.10 6.97
C ASN A 360 9.29 22.83 7.76
N LEU A 361 8.33 21.99 8.17
CA LEU A 361 8.58 20.79 8.99
C LEU A 361 8.69 19.49 8.16
N LEU A 362 8.31 19.48 6.90
CA LEU A 362 8.39 18.27 6.04
C LEU A 362 9.81 17.72 5.94
N PRO A 363 10.86 18.53 5.66
CA PRO A 363 12.22 18.04 5.62
C PRO A 363 12.65 17.38 6.93
N ALA A 364 12.33 18.02 8.06
CA ALA A 364 12.63 17.48 9.38
C ALA A 364 11.86 16.18 9.65
N LEU A 365 10.60 16.10 9.22
CA LEU A 365 9.77 14.90 9.39
C LEU A 365 10.33 13.69 8.61
N TYR A 366 10.78 13.89 7.38
CA TYR A 366 11.45 12.84 6.60
C TYR A 366 12.77 12.41 7.26
N SER A 367 13.58 13.38 7.71
CA SER A 367 14.86 13.11 8.37
C SER A 367 14.67 12.34 9.67
N ILE A 368 13.76 12.78 10.54
CA ILE A 368 13.46 12.12 11.81
C ILE A 368 12.91 10.71 11.58
N SER A 369 11.99 10.55 10.64
CA SER A 369 11.43 9.23 10.33
C SER A 369 12.48 8.27 9.76
N GLY A 370 13.44 8.76 8.95
CA GLY A 370 14.57 7.98 8.48
C GLY A 370 15.48 7.52 9.62
N ILE A 371 15.87 8.43 10.51
CA ILE A 371 16.73 8.12 11.66
C ILE A 371 16.04 7.10 12.58
N LEU A 372 14.78 7.33 12.92
CA LEU A 372 14.02 6.40 13.77
C LEU A 372 13.87 5.02 13.14
N LEU A 373 13.62 4.94 11.82
CA LEU A 373 13.58 3.69 11.08
C LEU A 373 14.90 2.94 11.18
N PHE A 374 16.02 3.63 10.99
CA PHE A 374 17.36 3.03 11.09
C PHE A 374 17.66 2.49 12.50
N ILE A 375 17.41 3.29 13.53
CA ILE A 375 17.62 2.89 14.94
C ILE A 375 16.77 1.67 15.27
N LEU A 376 15.51 1.65 14.85
CA LEU A 376 14.59 0.55 15.12
C LEU A 376 15.04 -0.76 14.42
N ILE A 377 15.48 -0.67 13.17
CA ILE A 377 15.97 -1.84 12.42
C ILE A 377 17.28 -2.38 13.02
N VAL A 378 18.23 -1.51 13.36
CA VAL A 378 19.48 -1.92 14.02
C VAL A 378 19.17 -2.56 15.37
N GLY A 379 18.30 -1.96 16.17
CA GLY A 379 17.86 -2.53 17.45
C GLY A 379 17.22 -3.91 17.30
N ALA A 380 16.35 -4.08 16.31
CA ALA A 380 15.73 -5.37 15.98
C ALA A 380 16.78 -6.42 15.58
N CYS A 381 17.75 -6.05 14.75
CA CYS A 381 18.84 -6.95 14.34
C CYS A 381 19.70 -7.38 15.53
N LEU A 382 20.05 -6.46 16.42
CA LEU A 382 20.87 -6.75 17.61
C LEU A 382 20.13 -7.67 18.58
N PHE A 383 18.83 -7.46 18.77
CA PHE A 383 18.00 -8.31 19.62
C PHE A 383 17.90 -9.74 19.06
N LEU A 384 17.57 -9.87 17.77
CA LEU A 384 17.39 -11.17 17.13
C LEU A 384 18.70 -11.96 17.02
N ASN A 385 19.84 -11.28 16.83
CA ASN A 385 21.15 -11.94 16.75
C ASN A 385 21.59 -12.52 18.09
N LYS A 386 21.25 -11.89 19.22
CA LYS A 386 21.54 -12.43 20.56
C LYS A 386 20.79 -13.72 20.84
N ASP A 387 19.53 -13.82 20.40
CA ASP A 387 18.71 -15.03 20.60
C ASP A 387 19.19 -16.24 19.78
N THR A 388 19.91 -16.01 18.67
CA THR A 388 20.48 -17.09 17.85
C THR A 388 21.80 -17.61 18.43
N VAL A 389 22.61 -16.76 19.03
CA VAL A 389 23.90 -17.13 19.66
C VAL A 389 23.70 -17.86 21.00
N GLY A 390 22.55 -17.64 21.67
CA GLY A 390 22.23 -18.33 22.95
C GLY A 390 21.64 -19.75 22.81
N LYS A 391 21.46 -20.24 21.58
CA LYS A 391 20.90 -21.57 21.26
C LYS A 391 21.86 -22.47 20.47
N ASP A 392 23.16 -22.40 20.74
CA ASP A 392 24.06 -23.46 20.31
C ASP A 392 23.65 -24.77 21.03
N PRO A 393 23.30 -25.83 20.30
CA PRO A 393 23.02 -27.11 20.93
C PRO A 393 24.32 -27.68 21.51
N GLN A 394 24.29 -27.94 22.84
CA GLN A 394 25.16 -28.90 23.46
C GLN A 394 24.80 -30.31 23.01
#